data_bd408cb45cc0bddf82f8a8c85c5d3641
#
_entry.id   bd408cb45cc0bddf82f8a8c85c5d3641
#
_cell.length_a   1.000
_cell.length_b   1.000
_cell.length_c   1.000
_cell.angle_alpha   90.00
_cell.angle_beta   90.00
_cell.angle_gamma   90.00
#
_symmetry.space_group_name_H-M   'P 1'
#
loop_
_entity.id
_entity.type
_entity.pdbx_description
1 polymer ?
#
loop_
_entity_poly.entity_id
_entity_poly.type
_entity_poly.pdbx_seq_one_letter_code
_entity_poly.pdbx_strand_id
1 'polypeptide(L)'
;QFTSLAQNPTIQTIINETNVDSLTYFVRELSGDVQTIINGSPYTIVSRKYNHAGNDMAANYIKQKLMSYGLPTYDQYFGSGGGRNIYAIQVGTQYPNKKYIICAHYDDFTYSGTVVPGADDNASGTAAVIEAARIFKNYDSKYTIIYALWDEEERGLYGSEYYAHQAYLASDSIMGVINLDMIAYDGNNDGN
;
A
#
# COMPACT_ATOMS: atom_id res chain seq x y z
N GLN A 1 20.80 33.08 -3.44
CA GLN A 1 21.44 31.90 -4.05
C GLN A 1 21.05 30.69 -3.20
N PHE A 2 20.16 29.84 -3.72
CA PHE A 2 19.93 28.54 -3.10
C PHE A 2 21.13 27.65 -3.49
N THR A 3 22.00 27.34 -2.54
CA THR A 3 22.99 26.28 -2.73
C THR A 3 22.22 24.97 -2.81
N SER A 4 22.24 24.27 -3.95
CA SER A 4 21.72 22.93 -4.03
C SER A 4 22.49 22.07 -3.02
N LEU A 5 21.81 21.57 -2.02
CA LEU A 5 22.37 20.51 -1.18
C LEU A 5 22.75 19.34 -2.11
N ALA A 6 23.99 18.91 -2.05
CA ALA A 6 24.42 17.75 -2.81
C ALA A 6 23.48 16.57 -2.44
N GLN A 7 22.79 16.03 -3.42
CA GLN A 7 21.86 14.92 -3.20
C GLN A 7 22.66 13.71 -2.73
N ASN A 8 22.19 13.05 -1.69
CA ASN A 8 22.84 11.85 -1.18
C ASN A 8 22.80 10.76 -2.28
N PRO A 9 23.95 10.22 -2.71
CA PRO A 9 23.98 9.25 -3.81
C PRO A 9 23.11 8.01 -3.57
N THR A 10 23.02 7.55 -2.32
CA THR A 10 22.18 6.41 -1.95
C THR A 10 20.69 6.73 -2.16
N ILE A 11 20.25 7.94 -1.80
CA ILE A 11 18.87 8.38 -2.02
C ILE A 11 18.57 8.42 -3.52
N GLN A 12 19.49 8.96 -4.33
CA GLN A 12 19.32 8.99 -5.78
C GLN A 12 19.25 7.59 -6.38
N THR A 13 20.06 6.64 -5.88
CA THR A 13 19.99 5.24 -6.30
C THR A 13 18.62 4.65 -6.00
N ILE A 14 18.10 4.85 -4.78
CA ILE A 14 16.77 4.37 -4.37
C ILE A 14 15.68 4.96 -5.29
N ILE A 15 15.73 6.26 -5.57
CA ILE A 15 14.77 6.92 -6.48
C ILE A 15 14.84 6.29 -7.89
N ASN A 16 16.05 6.04 -8.40
CA ASN A 16 16.25 5.47 -9.73
C ASN A 16 15.79 4.00 -9.85
N GLU A 17 15.56 3.30 -8.74
CA GLU A 17 15.00 1.95 -8.73
C GLU A 17 13.48 1.91 -8.91
N THR A 18 12.81 3.07 -8.86
CA THR A 18 11.38 3.16 -9.13
C THR A 18 11.09 2.71 -10.56
N ASN A 19 10.19 1.75 -10.71
CA ASN A 19 9.86 1.16 -12.00
C ASN A 19 8.40 1.49 -12.37
N VAL A 20 8.24 2.39 -13.34
CA VAL A 20 6.94 2.86 -13.82
C VAL A 20 6.12 1.73 -14.43
N ASP A 21 6.76 0.78 -15.13
CA ASP A 21 6.06 -0.36 -15.71
C ASP A 21 5.48 -1.27 -14.62
N SER A 22 6.21 -1.47 -13.51
CA SER A 22 5.71 -2.21 -12.35
C SER A 22 4.53 -1.51 -11.69
N LEU A 23 4.64 -0.19 -11.47
CA LEU A 23 3.55 0.62 -10.90
C LEU A 23 2.31 0.54 -11.79
N THR A 24 2.45 0.77 -13.08
CA THR A 24 1.38 0.66 -14.07
C THR A 24 0.74 -0.72 -14.04
N TYR A 25 1.55 -1.78 -13.97
CA TYR A 25 1.05 -3.14 -13.95
C TYR A 25 0.27 -3.44 -12.67
N PHE A 26 0.74 -2.99 -11.49
CA PHE A 26 0.01 -3.15 -10.23
C PHE A 26 -1.34 -2.43 -10.26
N VAL A 27 -1.39 -1.19 -10.77
CA VAL A 27 -2.65 -0.46 -10.94
C VAL A 27 -3.61 -1.23 -11.85
N ARG A 28 -3.14 -1.75 -12.98
CA ARG A 28 -3.95 -2.52 -13.93
C ARG A 28 -4.49 -3.82 -13.33
N GLU A 29 -3.68 -4.54 -12.53
CA GLU A 29 -4.12 -5.74 -11.82
C GLU A 29 -5.19 -5.40 -10.76
N LEU A 30 -4.96 -4.33 -9.96
CA LEU A 30 -5.88 -3.90 -8.90
C LEU A 30 -7.18 -3.29 -9.42
N SER A 31 -7.15 -2.64 -10.59
CA SER A 31 -8.34 -2.04 -11.22
C SER A 31 -9.14 -3.01 -12.09
N GLY A 32 -8.68 -4.25 -12.23
CA GLY A 32 -9.36 -5.27 -13.03
C GLY A 32 -9.19 -5.10 -14.55
N ASP A 33 -8.26 -4.26 -14.99
CA ASP A 33 -7.93 -4.10 -16.41
C ASP A 33 -7.20 -5.34 -16.96
N VAL A 34 -6.41 -5.99 -16.15
CA VAL A 34 -5.74 -7.26 -16.48
C VAL A 34 -6.01 -8.32 -15.42
N GLN A 35 -6.01 -9.58 -15.87
CA GLN A 35 -6.12 -10.72 -14.96
C GLN A 35 -4.79 -10.97 -14.26
N THR A 36 -4.84 -11.35 -12.99
CA THR A 36 -3.68 -11.73 -12.19
C THR A 36 -3.84 -13.13 -11.58
N ILE A 37 -2.76 -13.65 -10.99
CA ILE A 37 -2.79 -14.93 -10.27
C ILE A 37 -2.85 -14.66 -8.77
N ILE A 38 -3.94 -15.10 -8.14
CA ILE A 38 -4.15 -14.99 -6.69
C ILE A 38 -4.37 -16.38 -6.13
N ASN A 39 -3.58 -16.77 -5.13
CA ASN A 39 -3.61 -18.10 -4.51
C ASN A 39 -3.49 -19.24 -5.54
N GLY A 40 -2.68 -19.02 -6.58
CA GLY A 40 -2.43 -20.01 -7.64
C GLY A 40 -3.51 -20.11 -8.73
N SER A 41 -4.54 -19.26 -8.68
CA SER A 41 -5.64 -19.27 -9.66
C SER A 41 -5.77 -17.91 -10.36
N PRO A 42 -6.13 -17.88 -11.66
CA PRO A 42 -6.43 -16.65 -12.37
C PRO A 42 -7.64 -15.93 -11.76
N TYR A 43 -7.52 -14.63 -11.55
CA TYR A 43 -8.59 -13.78 -11.04
C TYR A 43 -8.54 -12.37 -11.63
N THR A 44 -9.70 -11.76 -11.87
CA THR A 44 -9.83 -10.36 -12.27
C THR A 44 -10.51 -9.60 -11.15
N ILE A 45 -9.81 -8.64 -10.56
CA ILE A 45 -10.31 -7.82 -9.44
C ILE A 45 -11.23 -6.74 -9.99
N VAL A 46 -12.50 -7.04 -10.15
CA VAL A 46 -13.47 -6.11 -10.75
C VAL A 46 -13.99 -5.05 -9.78
N SER A 47 -13.79 -5.25 -8.49
CA SER A 47 -14.11 -4.30 -7.41
C SER A 47 -13.40 -4.71 -6.13
N ARG A 48 -12.92 -3.74 -5.38
CA ARG A 48 -12.34 -3.90 -4.03
C ARG A 48 -13.28 -3.35 -2.96
N LYS A 49 -14.54 -3.12 -3.34
CA LYS A 49 -15.57 -2.56 -2.47
C LYS A 49 -15.81 -3.47 -1.27
N TYR A 50 -16.06 -2.86 -0.11
CA TYR A 50 -16.56 -3.54 1.08
C TYR A 50 -17.69 -4.55 0.76
N ASN A 51 -17.66 -5.71 1.38
CA ASN A 51 -18.60 -6.82 1.15
C ASN A 51 -18.61 -7.38 -0.29
N HIS A 52 -17.61 -7.12 -1.09
CA HIS A 52 -17.42 -7.74 -2.38
C HIS A 52 -16.29 -8.77 -2.33
N ALA A 53 -16.44 -9.93 -2.95
CA ALA A 53 -15.40 -10.97 -2.95
C ALA A 53 -14.05 -10.47 -3.49
N GLY A 54 -14.06 -9.47 -4.36
CA GLY A 54 -12.85 -8.85 -4.90
C GLY A 54 -12.05 -8.05 -3.85
N ASN A 55 -12.67 -7.60 -2.75
CA ASN A 55 -11.95 -6.97 -1.64
C ASN A 55 -11.02 -7.99 -0.96
N ASP A 56 -11.52 -9.16 -0.58
CA ASP A 56 -10.70 -10.25 -0.03
C ASP A 56 -9.62 -10.72 -1.01
N MET A 57 -9.93 -10.75 -2.30
CA MET A 57 -8.97 -11.16 -3.33
C MET A 57 -7.89 -10.10 -3.51
N ALA A 58 -8.21 -8.81 -3.43
CA ALA A 58 -7.23 -7.72 -3.42
C ALA A 58 -6.32 -7.81 -2.18
N ALA A 59 -6.88 -8.07 -0.99
CA ALA A 59 -6.09 -8.30 0.21
C ALA A 59 -5.12 -9.48 0.05
N ASN A 60 -5.58 -10.60 -0.53
CA ASN A 60 -4.73 -11.75 -0.82
C ASN A 60 -3.64 -11.44 -1.85
N TYR A 61 -3.96 -10.67 -2.90
CA TYR A 61 -3.01 -10.19 -3.90
C TYR A 61 -1.91 -9.34 -3.24
N ILE A 62 -2.28 -8.34 -2.46
CA ILE A 62 -1.36 -7.46 -1.73
C ILE A 62 -0.44 -8.29 -0.82
N LYS A 63 -1.04 -9.17 -0.01
CA LYS A 63 -0.30 -10.06 0.87
C LYS A 63 0.71 -10.92 0.11
N GLN A 64 0.29 -11.51 -1.01
CA GLN A 64 1.14 -12.33 -1.87
C GLN A 64 2.33 -11.52 -2.43
N LYS A 65 2.11 -10.28 -2.88
CA LYS A 65 3.18 -9.40 -3.36
C LYS A 65 4.19 -9.08 -2.25
N LEU A 66 3.74 -8.63 -1.08
CA LEU A 66 4.62 -8.29 0.05
C LEU A 66 5.41 -9.51 0.56
N MET A 67 4.76 -10.68 0.66
CA MET A 67 5.43 -11.93 1.01
C MET A 67 6.48 -12.37 -0.02
N SER A 68 6.24 -12.13 -1.31
CA SER A 68 7.19 -12.46 -2.38
C SER A 68 8.48 -11.66 -2.29
N TYR A 69 8.45 -10.53 -1.59
CA TYR A 69 9.64 -9.72 -1.30
C TYR A 69 10.41 -10.20 -0.05
N GLY A 70 9.94 -11.26 0.61
CA GLY A 70 10.56 -11.79 1.82
C GLY A 70 10.23 -11.01 3.09
N LEU A 71 9.24 -10.12 3.05
CA LEU A 71 8.82 -9.34 4.21
C LEU A 71 7.83 -10.13 5.07
N PRO A 72 8.01 -10.18 6.40
CA PRO A 72 6.99 -10.64 7.33
C PRO A 72 5.70 -9.83 7.13
N THR A 73 4.64 -10.51 6.71
CA THR A 73 3.37 -9.87 6.31
C THR A 73 2.22 -10.43 7.15
N TYR A 74 1.35 -9.55 7.59
CA TYR A 74 0.30 -9.83 8.57
C TYR A 74 -1.07 -9.39 8.06
N ASP A 75 -2.09 -10.15 8.49
CA ASP A 75 -3.49 -9.75 8.40
C ASP A 75 -3.92 -9.15 9.74
N GLN A 76 -4.62 -8.04 9.71
CA GLN A 76 -5.26 -7.47 10.88
C GLN A 76 -6.76 -7.35 10.59
N TYR A 77 -7.52 -8.28 11.15
CA TYR A 77 -8.98 -8.27 11.03
C TYR A 77 -9.59 -7.31 12.04
N PHE A 78 -10.63 -6.60 11.63
CA PHE A 78 -11.35 -5.66 12.49
C PHE A 78 -12.86 -5.66 12.19
N GLY A 79 -13.63 -5.12 13.15
CA GLY A 79 -15.09 -5.07 13.04
C GLY A 79 -15.75 -6.46 12.98
N SER A 80 -17.08 -6.47 12.88
CA SER A 80 -17.87 -7.70 12.73
C SER A 80 -18.15 -8.07 11.26
N GLY A 81 -17.76 -7.19 10.32
CA GLY A 81 -18.04 -7.30 8.89
C GLY A 81 -16.91 -7.87 8.05
N GLY A 82 -15.81 -8.27 8.67
CA GLY A 82 -14.67 -8.87 7.95
C GLY A 82 -13.64 -7.89 7.38
N GLY A 83 -13.61 -6.63 7.84
CA GLY A 83 -12.58 -5.66 7.45
C GLY A 83 -11.17 -6.22 7.73
N ARG A 84 -10.22 -5.99 6.81
CA ARG A 84 -8.94 -6.68 6.82
C ARG A 84 -7.81 -5.77 6.33
N ASN A 85 -7.07 -5.16 7.23
CA ASN A 85 -5.81 -4.51 6.88
C ASN A 85 -4.73 -5.53 6.54
N ILE A 86 -3.87 -5.19 5.59
CA ILE A 86 -2.65 -5.95 5.27
C ILE A 86 -1.44 -5.06 5.54
N TYR A 87 -0.47 -5.55 6.30
CA TYR A 87 0.77 -4.81 6.49
C TYR A 87 1.98 -5.73 6.56
N ALA A 88 3.12 -5.23 6.09
CA ALA A 88 4.41 -5.89 6.18
C ALA A 88 5.39 -5.05 7.01
N ILE A 89 6.35 -5.73 7.65
CA ILE A 89 7.31 -5.09 8.55
C ILE A 89 8.74 -5.35 8.06
N GLN A 90 9.48 -4.28 7.84
CA GLN A 90 10.93 -4.29 7.69
C GLN A 90 11.56 -3.76 8.98
N VAL A 91 12.14 -4.66 9.78
CA VAL A 91 12.67 -4.31 11.09
C VAL A 91 13.92 -3.44 10.95
N GLY A 92 13.95 -2.34 11.71
CA GLY A 92 15.10 -1.43 11.74
C GLY A 92 16.32 -2.01 12.44
N THR A 93 17.50 -1.72 11.91
CA THR A 93 18.79 -2.26 12.41
C THR A 93 19.31 -1.53 13.65
N GLN A 94 18.91 -0.28 13.88
CA GLN A 94 19.42 0.52 14.99
C GLN A 94 18.34 0.91 16.00
N TYR A 95 17.15 1.22 15.53
CA TYR A 95 16.01 1.66 16.34
C TYR A 95 14.75 0.85 15.99
N PRO A 96 14.75 -0.48 16.28
CA PRO A 96 13.66 -1.37 15.85
C PRO A 96 12.30 -1.03 16.46
N ASN A 97 12.28 -0.35 17.61
CA ASN A 97 11.05 0.07 18.29
C ASN A 97 10.49 1.41 17.77
N LYS A 98 11.24 2.14 16.92
CA LYS A 98 10.78 3.38 16.31
C LYS A 98 10.34 3.09 14.88
N LYS A 99 9.09 3.42 14.56
CA LYS A 99 8.41 2.99 13.34
C LYS A 99 8.07 4.17 12.44
N TYR A 100 8.28 4.03 11.15
CA TYR A 100 7.69 4.85 10.09
C TYR A 100 6.69 4.01 9.32
N ILE A 101 5.59 4.61 8.90
CA ILE A 101 4.55 3.92 8.14
C ILE A 101 4.45 4.54 6.75
N ILE A 102 4.47 3.72 5.70
CA ILE A 102 4.11 4.09 4.34
C ILE A 102 2.81 3.35 4.05
N CYS A 103 1.74 4.07 3.73
CA CYS A 103 0.43 3.47 3.62
C CYS A 103 -0.43 4.07 2.52
N ALA A 104 -1.46 3.31 2.15
CA ALA A 104 -2.57 3.68 1.30
C ALA A 104 -3.80 2.87 1.71
N HIS A 105 -5.01 3.24 1.29
CA HIS A 105 -6.13 2.31 1.36
C HIS A 105 -6.21 1.47 0.08
N TYR A 106 -6.79 0.29 0.17
CA TYR A 106 -6.91 -0.59 -1.00
C TYR A 106 -8.36 -0.87 -1.40
N ASP A 107 -9.33 -0.56 -0.56
CA ASP A 107 -10.74 -0.62 -0.91
C ASP A 107 -11.11 0.44 -1.95
N ASP A 108 -12.25 0.27 -2.59
CA ASP A 108 -12.83 1.20 -3.55
C ASP A 108 -14.32 1.42 -3.26
N PHE A 109 -14.90 2.43 -3.90
CA PHE A 109 -16.29 2.78 -3.64
C PHE A 109 -17.08 3.10 -4.93
N THR A 110 -18.35 2.74 -4.94
CA THR A 110 -19.34 3.23 -5.89
C THR A 110 -20.74 3.28 -5.27
N TYR A 111 -21.51 4.26 -5.66
CA TYR A 111 -22.93 4.35 -5.32
C TYR A 111 -23.78 3.32 -6.06
N SER A 112 -23.34 2.85 -7.23
CA SER A 112 -24.11 1.92 -8.05
C SER A 112 -23.19 1.02 -8.87
N GLY A 113 -23.67 -0.20 -9.14
CA GLY A 113 -22.92 -1.19 -9.92
C GLY A 113 -22.02 -2.10 -9.08
N THR A 114 -21.42 -3.05 -9.79
CA THR A 114 -20.55 -4.10 -9.21
C THR A 114 -19.14 -4.09 -9.78
N VAL A 115 -18.85 -3.20 -10.73
CA VAL A 115 -17.54 -3.01 -11.33
C VAL A 115 -17.04 -1.63 -10.92
N VAL A 116 -15.93 -1.59 -10.19
CA VAL A 116 -15.33 -0.37 -9.66
C VAL A 116 -13.82 -0.47 -9.94
N PRO A 117 -13.31 0.17 -11.00
CA PRO A 117 -11.87 0.13 -11.27
C PRO A 117 -11.02 0.75 -10.15
N GLY A 118 -11.44 1.91 -9.60
CA GLY A 118 -10.69 2.61 -8.55
C GLY A 118 -9.20 2.72 -8.87
N ALA A 119 -8.86 3.08 -10.14
CA ALA A 119 -7.47 3.03 -10.60
C ALA A 119 -6.61 4.09 -9.92
N ASP A 120 -7.12 5.32 -9.84
CA ASP A 120 -6.48 6.39 -9.09
C ASP A 120 -6.84 6.30 -7.61
N ASP A 121 -8.11 6.17 -7.29
CA ASP A 121 -8.65 6.03 -5.94
C ASP A 121 -8.99 4.56 -5.60
N ASN A 122 -8.14 3.75 -4.92
CA ASN A 122 -6.77 4.13 -4.61
C ASN A 122 -5.82 2.96 -4.95
N ALA A 123 -5.96 2.39 -6.18
CA ALA A 123 -4.99 1.41 -6.67
C ALA A 123 -3.62 2.08 -6.89
N SER A 124 -3.59 3.40 -7.19
CA SER A 124 -2.35 4.14 -7.39
C SER A 124 -1.50 4.20 -6.12
N GLY A 125 -2.08 4.63 -5.00
CA GLY A 125 -1.41 4.63 -3.71
C GLY A 125 -1.03 3.22 -3.24
N THR A 126 -1.93 2.24 -3.41
CA THR A 126 -1.65 0.84 -3.11
C THR A 126 -0.44 0.31 -3.90
N ALA A 127 -0.37 0.59 -5.20
CA ALA A 127 0.75 0.21 -6.06
C ALA A 127 2.06 0.85 -5.59
N ALA A 128 2.03 2.12 -5.19
CA ALA A 128 3.21 2.82 -4.69
C ALA A 128 3.73 2.25 -3.36
N VAL A 129 2.85 1.82 -2.45
CA VAL A 129 3.27 1.13 -1.21
C VAL A 129 3.92 -0.22 -1.53
N ILE A 130 3.36 -0.99 -2.47
CA ILE A 130 3.94 -2.26 -2.93
C ILE A 130 5.32 -2.03 -3.55
N GLU A 131 5.46 -1.01 -4.40
CA GLU A 131 6.72 -0.65 -5.05
C GLU A 131 7.76 -0.17 -4.03
N ALA A 132 7.37 0.66 -3.06
CA ALA A 132 8.23 1.08 -1.97
C ALA A 132 8.77 -0.13 -1.19
N ALA A 133 7.92 -1.11 -0.88
CA ALA A 133 8.32 -2.34 -0.22
C ALA A 133 9.33 -3.15 -1.08
N ARG A 134 9.11 -3.23 -2.40
CA ARG A 134 10.00 -3.90 -3.35
C ARG A 134 11.39 -3.29 -3.35
N ILE A 135 11.48 -1.98 -3.29
CA ILE A 135 12.75 -1.25 -3.32
C ILE A 135 13.44 -1.31 -1.97
N PHE A 136 12.77 -0.82 -0.92
CA PHE A 136 13.40 -0.62 0.39
C PHE A 136 13.82 -1.93 1.07
N LYS A 137 13.21 -3.07 0.76
CA LYS A 137 13.65 -4.37 1.31
C LYS A 137 15.13 -4.69 1.05
N ASN A 138 15.73 -4.08 0.04
CA ASN A 138 17.14 -4.29 -0.34
C ASN A 138 18.10 -3.34 0.41
N TYR A 139 17.57 -2.44 1.23
CA TYR A 139 18.34 -1.44 1.96
C TYR A 139 18.14 -1.58 3.46
N ASP A 140 19.24 -1.53 4.20
CA ASP A 140 19.17 -1.48 5.65
C ASP A 140 18.58 -0.15 6.11
N SER A 141 17.44 -0.21 6.80
CA SER A 141 16.88 0.95 7.49
C SER A 141 17.32 0.98 8.95
N LYS A 142 17.63 2.17 9.46
CA LYS A 142 17.89 2.34 10.89
C LYS A 142 16.63 2.16 11.73
N TYR A 143 15.49 2.53 11.19
CA TYR A 143 14.17 2.49 11.82
C TYR A 143 13.33 1.39 11.18
N THR A 144 12.36 0.87 11.93
CA THR A 144 11.38 -0.05 11.36
C THR A 144 10.49 0.68 10.35
N ILE A 145 10.28 0.08 9.18
CA ILE A 145 9.33 0.55 8.18
C ILE A 145 8.15 -0.42 8.14
N ILE A 146 6.95 0.12 8.19
CA ILE A 146 5.70 -0.62 8.02
C ILE A 146 5.09 -0.19 6.69
N TYR A 147 4.85 -1.16 5.81
CA TYR A 147 4.12 -0.99 4.56
C TYR A 147 2.70 -1.45 4.80
N ALA A 148 1.75 -0.52 4.83
CA ALA A 148 0.40 -0.82 5.30
C ALA A 148 -0.66 -0.45 4.26
N LEU A 149 -1.59 -1.37 4.04
CA LEU A 149 -2.72 -1.22 3.14
C LEU A 149 -3.98 -1.36 3.97
N TRP A 150 -4.74 -0.24 4.05
CA TRP A 150 -5.93 -0.14 4.89
C TRP A 150 -7.18 -0.56 4.13
N ASP A 151 -8.09 -1.21 4.82
CA ASP A 151 -9.41 -1.53 4.31
C ASP A 151 -10.46 -0.58 4.88
N GLU A 152 -11.59 -0.48 4.19
CA GLU A 152 -12.76 0.31 4.61
C GLU A 152 -12.45 1.80 4.88
N GLU A 153 -11.52 2.38 4.11
CA GLU A 153 -11.29 3.83 4.10
C GLU A 153 -12.55 4.56 3.67
N GLU A 154 -13.17 4.13 2.56
CA GLU A 154 -14.33 4.69 1.91
C GLU A 154 -15.62 4.63 2.76
N ARG A 155 -15.55 3.95 3.86
CA ARG A 155 -16.63 3.85 4.85
C ARG A 155 -16.42 4.73 6.08
N GLY A 156 -15.30 5.45 6.16
CA GLY A 156 -14.95 6.34 7.24
C GLY A 156 -13.69 5.94 8.00
N LEU A 157 -12.64 5.53 7.27
CA LEU A 157 -11.29 5.27 7.80
C LEU A 157 -11.20 4.10 8.79
N TYR A 158 -12.13 3.14 8.75
CA TYR A 158 -12.23 2.11 9.81
C TYR A 158 -10.96 1.28 9.99
N GLY A 159 -10.30 0.90 8.91
CA GLY A 159 -9.09 0.09 8.99
C GLY A 159 -7.92 0.84 9.61
N SER A 160 -7.67 2.06 9.16
CA SER A 160 -6.59 2.90 9.68
C SER A 160 -6.84 3.33 11.11
N GLU A 161 -8.09 3.67 11.47
CA GLU A 161 -8.48 3.99 12.85
C GLU A 161 -8.24 2.78 13.78
N TYR A 162 -8.66 1.58 13.36
CA TYR A 162 -8.43 0.37 14.13
C TYR A 162 -6.94 0.12 14.36
N TYR A 163 -6.11 0.25 13.30
CA TYR A 163 -4.66 0.09 13.44
C TYR A 163 -4.07 1.12 14.41
N ALA A 164 -4.43 2.39 14.26
CA ALA A 164 -3.95 3.47 15.13
C ALA A 164 -4.33 3.24 16.58
N HIS A 165 -5.56 2.77 16.85
CA HIS A 165 -6.01 2.45 18.19
C HIS A 165 -5.21 1.27 18.80
N GLN A 166 -4.95 0.20 18.03
CA GLN A 166 -4.12 -0.91 18.49
C GLN A 166 -2.68 -0.47 18.78
N ALA A 167 -2.11 0.37 17.92
CA ALA A 167 -0.78 0.94 18.11
C ALA A 167 -0.70 1.81 19.39
N TYR A 168 -1.73 2.60 19.64
CA TYR A 168 -1.86 3.39 20.88
C TYR A 168 -1.89 2.49 22.13
N LEU A 169 -2.71 1.44 22.12
CA LEU A 169 -2.79 0.48 23.23
C LEU A 169 -1.47 -0.26 23.46
N ALA A 170 -0.73 -0.54 22.40
CA ALA A 170 0.60 -1.17 22.46
C ALA A 170 1.71 -0.18 22.84
N SER A 171 1.41 1.10 23.00
CA SER A 171 2.41 2.17 23.22
C SER A 171 3.48 2.20 22.12
N ASP A 172 3.09 1.97 20.87
CA ASP A 172 3.97 1.98 19.72
C ASP A 172 4.56 3.37 19.46
N SER A 173 5.86 3.42 19.17
CA SER A 173 6.55 4.66 18.84
C SER A 173 6.52 4.90 17.33
N ILE A 174 5.43 5.50 16.83
CA ILE A 174 5.28 5.90 15.43
C ILE A 174 5.88 7.30 15.27
N MET A 175 6.94 7.39 14.45
CA MET A 175 7.73 8.61 14.22
C MET A 175 7.18 9.47 13.08
N GLY A 176 6.48 8.85 12.13
CA GLY A 176 5.87 9.50 10.99
C GLY A 176 5.08 8.55 10.12
N VAL A 177 4.14 9.11 9.37
CA VAL A 177 3.28 8.38 8.42
C VAL A 177 3.32 9.10 7.08
N ILE A 178 3.51 8.36 6.00
CA ILE A 178 3.37 8.81 4.62
C ILE A 178 2.14 8.10 4.07
N ASN A 179 1.05 8.84 3.90
CA ASN A 179 -0.18 8.34 3.28
C ASN A 179 -0.19 8.73 1.80
N LEU A 180 -0.45 7.77 0.93
CA LEU A 180 -0.51 7.93 -0.51
C LEU A 180 -1.94 7.72 -0.98
N ASP A 181 -2.49 8.74 -1.64
CA ASP A 181 -3.88 8.74 -2.06
C ASP A 181 -4.04 9.54 -3.35
N MET A 182 -4.66 8.92 -4.37
CA MET A 182 -4.93 9.51 -5.68
C MET A 182 -3.70 10.14 -6.33
N ILE A 183 -2.64 9.38 -6.53
CA ILE A 183 -1.34 9.88 -6.97
C ILE A 183 -1.02 9.67 -8.46
N ALA A 184 -1.98 9.19 -9.25
CA ALA A 184 -1.76 8.84 -10.67
C ALA A 184 -2.56 9.71 -11.65
N TYR A 185 -3.31 10.70 -11.19
CA TYR A 185 -4.11 11.55 -12.05
C TYR A 185 -3.37 12.85 -12.39
N ASP A 186 -3.01 12.99 -13.67
CA ASP A 186 -2.47 14.23 -14.24
C ASP A 186 -3.62 15.06 -14.84
N GLY A 187 -4.20 15.96 -14.03
CA GLY A 187 -5.39 16.75 -14.39
C GLY A 187 -5.12 17.84 -15.43
N ASN A 188 -3.88 18.21 -15.67
CA ASN A 188 -3.46 19.25 -16.61
C ASN A 188 -2.68 18.71 -17.82
N ASN A 189 -2.42 17.41 -17.88
CA ASN A 189 -1.65 16.73 -18.94
C ASN A 189 -0.24 17.34 -19.17
N ASP A 190 0.42 17.83 -18.13
CA ASP A 190 1.76 18.39 -18.24
C ASP A 190 2.90 17.35 -18.04
N GLY A 191 2.53 16.12 -17.70
CA GLY A 191 3.45 14.99 -17.53
C GLY A 191 4.26 15.04 -16.24
N ASN A 192 3.81 15.82 -15.23
CA ASN A 192 4.45 15.94 -13.92
C ASN A 192 3.59 15.33 -12.81
#